data_27bfe05f909632919e0ec46b652cdf82
#
_entry.id   27bfe05f909632919e0ec46b652cdf82
#
_cell.length_a   1.000
_cell.length_b   1.000
_cell.length_c   1.000
_cell.angle_alpha   90.00
_cell.angle_beta   90.00
_cell.angle_gamma   90.00
#
_symmetry.space_group_name_H-M   'P 1'
#
loop_
_entity.id
_entity.type
_entity.pdbx_description
1 polymer ?
#
loop_
_entity_poly.entity_id
_entity_poly.type
_entity_poly.pdbx_seq_one_letter_code
_entity_poly.pdbx_strand_id
1 'polypeptide(L)'
;MSNTTPAWMAQGYPHIWLPYAQMKTAAPPLPVVRSHGSLLELADGRTLIDGVAAWWTACHGYNHPHIAQAVREQLDRMPHVMFGGLAHEPALNLASRLSALLGPGLERVFYTDSGSVAVEVAMKMAVQFWLNQGERGRTRFVAFRGGYHGDTFGTMAVCDPDEGMHAMFRGLLPEHDVLALPRDEAALAALQAHLERHAGRIAGMLVEPLVQGAGGMLLHDPQVLARLRELADRYGILLIFDEIFTGFGRTGTMFAFEQAGVRPDIVTLSKALTGGTLPLAATVASARVFEGFWSDDXXXXXXXXXXXXXPRPCADARPDLHGLRAGLRGGQRLARPVRARTAAAAGRGAGAGAARRAGALPRPALGARCAGAGRHRRDRARRHRRARRPQAPPGRSRGVGAAFRQHRVPDAGLHHCRGRIAGAAGGGAAGRGRTPPLAVNCQ
;
A
#
# COMPACT_ATOMS: atom_id res chain seq x y z
N MET A 1 18.81 -37.66 -11.81
CA MET A 1 17.98 -36.75 -12.64
C MET A 1 18.73 -35.44 -12.78
N SER A 2 19.12 -35.07 -13.99
CA SER A 2 19.86 -33.82 -14.22
C SER A 2 18.94 -32.63 -13.93
N ASN A 3 19.29 -31.89 -12.90
CA ASN A 3 18.56 -30.69 -12.51
C ASN A 3 19.00 -29.54 -13.45
N THR A 4 18.48 -29.58 -14.68
CA THR A 4 18.84 -28.56 -15.68
C THR A 4 18.08 -27.26 -15.34
N THR A 5 18.82 -26.33 -14.80
CA THR A 5 18.29 -24.95 -14.56
C THR A 5 17.85 -24.36 -15.92
N PRO A 6 16.61 -23.87 -16.03
CA PRO A 6 16.16 -23.25 -17.28
C PRO A 6 17.07 -22.10 -17.72
N ALA A 7 17.25 -21.94 -19.01
CA ALA A 7 18.11 -20.89 -19.57
C ALA A 7 17.70 -19.49 -19.07
N TRP A 8 16.40 -19.21 -19.03
CA TRP A 8 15.90 -17.88 -18.55
C TRP A 8 16.27 -17.62 -17.08
N MET A 9 16.32 -18.68 -16.27
CA MET A 9 16.72 -18.53 -14.87
C MET A 9 18.22 -18.31 -14.74
N ALA A 10 19.03 -19.07 -15.52
CA ALA A 10 20.48 -18.90 -15.54
C ALA A 10 20.87 -17.47 -15.99
N GLN A 11 20.14 -16.92 -16.96
CA GLN A 11 20.37 -15.56 -17.46
C GLN A 11 19.87 -14.47 -16.49
N GLY A 12 18.68 -14.66 -15.93
CA GLY A 12 18.00 -13.60 -15.16
C GLY A 12 18.37 -13.55 -13.69
N TYR A 13 18.61 -14.70 -13.06
CA TYR A 13 18.83 -14.76 -11.61
C TYR A 13 20.01 -13.89 -11.12
N PRO A 14 21.14 -13.80 -11.86
CA PRO A 14 22.22 -12.89 -11.42
C PRO A 14 21.85 -11.41 -11.36
N HIS A 15 20.73 -11.02 -11.95
CA HIS A 15 20.30 -9.62 -12.04
C HIS A 15 19.12 -9.29 -11.13
N ILE A 16 18.62 -10.27 -10.36
CA ILE A 16 17.48 -10.04 -9.46
C ILE A 16 17.94 -9.95 -8.00
N TRP A 17 17.26 -9.13 -7.24
CA TRP A 17 17.44 -9.04 -5.80
C TRP A 17 16.13 -9.47 -5.13
N LEU A 18 16.13 -10.67 -4.55
CA LEU A 18 14.92 -11.23 -3.94
C LEU A 18 14.58 -10.53 -2.63
N PRO A 19 13.29 -10.29 -2.38
CA PRO A 19 12.87 -9.77 -1.09
C PRO A 19 13.10 -10.78 0.04
N TYR A 20 13.35 -10.29 1.24
CA TYR A 20 13.50 -11.11 2.45
C TYR A 20 14.56 -12.21 2.34
N ALA A 21 15.57 -11.99 1.50
CA ALA A 21 16.59 -13.00 1.22
C ALA A 21 18.01 -12.44 1.39
N GLN A 22 18.84 -13.21 2.12
CA GLN A 22 20.29 -12.95 2.08
C GLN A 22 20.82 -13.66 0.82
N MET A 23 21.08 -12.90 -0.23
CA MET A 23 21.41 -13.45 -1.56
C MET A 23 22.64 -14.35 -1.58
N LYS A 24 23.56 -14.15 -0.63
CA LYS A 24 24.79 -14.95 -0.52
C LYS A 24 24.50 -16.39 -0.06
N THR A 25 23.53 -16.55 0.83
CA THR A 25 23.27 -17.83 1.49
C THR A 25 21.91 -18.45 1.11
N ALA A 26 21.01 -17.67 0.53
CA ALA A 26 19.69 -18.17 0.14
C ALA A 26 19.81 -19.17 -1.02
N ALA A 27 19.04 -20.24 -0.94
CA ALA A 27 18.91 -21.15 -2.08
C ALA A 27 18.25 -20.42 -3.26
N PRO A 28 18.62 -20.72 -4.50
CA PRO A 28 17.92 -20.15 -5.65
C PRO A 28 16.43 -20.48 -5.61
N PRO A 29 15.55 -19.55 -6.03
CA PRO A 29 14.11 -19.81 -6.03
C PRO A 29 13.74 -20.91 -7.00
N LEU A 30 12.60 -21.54 -6.77
CA LEU A 30 12.10 -22.62 -7.63
C LEU A 30 11.56 -22.02 -8.94
N PRO A 31 11.93 -22.61 -10.09
CA PRO A 31 11.52 -22.05 -11.40
C PRO A 31 10.08 -22.47 -11.77
N VAL A 32 9.11 -21.63 -11.46
CA VAL A 32 7.70 -21.85 -11.77
C VAL A 32 7.44 -21.47 -13.24
N VAL A 33 6.79 -22.37 -13.99
CA VAL A 33 6.48 -22.15 -15.42
C VAL A 33 4.98 -22.01 -15.66
N ARG A 34 4.13 -22.48 -14.74
CA ARG A 34 2.68 -22.40 -14.86
C ARG A 34 2.04 -22.45 -13.49
N SER A 35 0.85 -21.86 -13.37
CA SER A 35 0.04 -21.98 -12.16
C SER A 35 -1.43 -22.09 -12.52
N HIS A 36 -2.20 -22.84 -11.73
CA HIS A 36 -3.66 -22.91 -11.87
C HIS A 36 -4.27 -23.46 -10.57
N GLY A 37 -5.42 -22.94 -10.20
CA GLY A 37 -6.03 -23.32 -8.93
C GLY A 37 -5.06 -23.07 -7.77
N SER A 38 -4.76 -24.09 -6.97
CA SER A 38 -3.78 -24.01 -5.89
C SER A 38 -2.41 -24.60 -6.27
N LEU A 39 -2.17 -24.86 -7.54
CA LEU A 39 -0.99 -25.62 -8.00
C LEU A 39 0.00 -24.73 -8.74
N LEU A 40 1.29 -25.01 -8.49
CA LEU A 40 2.44 -24.42 -9.19
C LEU A 40 3.18 -25.52 -9.93
N GLU A 41 3.40 -25.35 -11.23
CA GLU A 41 4.17 -26.30 -12.05
C GLU A 41 5.59 -25.75 -12.21
N LEU A 42 6.58 -26.58 -11.87
CA LEU A 42 7.99 -26.23 -11.97
C LEU A 42 8.57 -26.65 -13.33
N ALA A 43 9.67 -26.03 -13.72
CA ALA A 43 10.36 -26.31 -14.97
C ALA A 43 10.86 -27.77 -15.07
N ASP A 44 11.08 -28.43 -13.93
CA ASP A 44 11.50 -29.82 -13.89
C ASP A 44 10.35 -30.84 -13.94
N GLY A 45 9.12 -30.35 -14.08
CA GLY A 45 7.91 -31.17 -14.16
C GLY A 45 7.22 -31.45 -12.83
N ARG A 46 7.82 -31.06 -11.71
CA ARG A 46 7.14 -31.23 -10.40
C ARG A 46 5.97 -30.27 -10.27
N THR A 47 4.97 -30.69 -9.49
CA THR A 47 3.83 -29.85 -9.15
C THR A 47 3.82 -29.64 -7.64
N LEU A 48 3.65 -28.40 -7.22
CA LEU A 48 3.58 -28.02 -5.82
C LEU A 48 2.18 -27.47 -5.48
N ILE A 49 1.76 -27.68 -4.25
CA ILE A 49 0.57 -27.00 -3.70
C ILE A 49 1.02 -25.74 -3.02
N ASP A 50 0.46 -24.60 -3.43
CA ASP A 50 0.71 -23.34 -2.76
C ASP A 50 -0.28 -23.15 -1.60
N GLY A 51 0.17 -23.47 -0.39
CA GLY A 51 -0.61 -23.30 0.83
C GLY A 51 -0.64 -21.87 1.37
N VAL A 52 0.08 -20.94 0.70
CA VAL A 52 0.17 -19.52 1.11
C VAL A 52 -0.68 -18.63 0.18
N ALA A 53 -1.17 -19.19 -0.92
CA ALA A 53 -2.02 -18.50 -1.89
C ALA A 53 -1.37 -17.18 -2.37
N ALA A 54 -0.09 -17.26 -2.82
CA ALA A 54 0.70 -16.13 -3.31
C ALA A 54 0.70 -14.98 -2.28
N TRP A 55 1.05 -15.30 -1.05
CA TRP A 55 1.03 -14.36 0.08
C TRP A 55 -0.37 -13.77 0.31
N TRP A 56 -1.36 -14.69 0.35
CA TRP A 56 -2.75 -14.39 0.73
C TRP A 56 -3.49 -13.54 -0.31
N THR A 57 -3.05 -13.54 -1.57
CA THR A 57 -3.70 -12.76 -2.64
C THR A 57 -4.62 -13.61 -3.52
N ALA A 58 -4.24 -14.86 -3.81
CA ALA A 58 -4.92 -15.71 -4.80
C ALA A 58 -6.16 -16.41 -4.21
N CYS A 59 -7.12 -15.61 -3.73
CA CYS A 59 -8.31 -16.11 -3.03
C CYS A 59 -9.26 -16.95 -3.91
N HIS A 60 -9.16 -16.81 -5.24
CA HIS A 60 -9.94 -17.59 -6.21
C HIS A 60 -9.09 -18.66 -6.92
N GLY A 61 -7.87 -18.87 -6.44
CA GLY A 61 -6.90 -19.71 -7.11
C GLY A 61 -6.19 -18.98 -8.25
N TYR A 62 -5.08 -19.55 -8.68
CA TYR A 62 -4.29 -19.01 -9.79
C TYR A 62 -5.05 -19.13 -11.11
N ASN A 63 -4.92 -18.12 -11.93
CA ASN A 63 -5.36 -18.10 -13.32
C ASN A 63 -6.84 -18.49 -13.47
N HIS A 64 -7.69 -17.92 -12.58
CA HIS A 64 -9.14 -18.18 -12.63
C HIS A 64 -9.70 -17.75 -14.00
N PRO A 65 -10.43 -18.62 -14.70
CA PRO A 65 -10.85 -18.33 -16.09
C PRO A 65 -11.64 -17.04 -16.26
N HIS A 66 -12.55 -16.74 -15.33
CA HIS A 66 -13.35 -15.51 -15.37
C HIS A 66 -12.47 -14.26 -15.27
N ILE A 67 -11.49 -14.28 -14.34
CA ILE A 67 -10.57 -13.14 -14.17
C ILE A 67 -9.67 -12.98 -15.41
N ALA A 68 -9.12 -14.10 -15.90
CA ALA A 68 -8.26 -14.09 -17.10
C ALA A 68 -9.00 -13.53 -18.31
N GLN A 69 -10.27 -13.93 -18.49
CA GLN A 69 -11.10 -13.44 -19.60
C GLN A 69 -11.37 -11.94 -19.46
N ALA A 70 -11.77 -11.48 -18.28
CA ALA A 70 -12.05 -10.06 -18.04
C ALA A 70 -10.81 -9.19 -18.31
N VAL A 71 -9.61 -9.67 -17.93
CA VAL A 71 -8.35 -8.97 -18.18
C VAL A 71 -8.10 -8.87 -19.70
N ARG A 72 -8.25 -9.98 -20.44
CA ARG A 72 -8.05 -9.97 -21.90
C ARG A 72 -8.98 -8.96 -22.57
N GLU A 73 -10.27 -9.01 -22.25
CA GLU A 73 -11.28 -8.10 -22.83
C GLU A 73 -10.97 -6.64 -22.53
N GLN A 74 -10.50 -6.34 -21.31
CA GLN A 74 -10.16 -4.97 -20.96
C GLN A 74 -8.88 -4.51 -21.68
N LEU A 75 -7.89 -5.39 -21.86
CA LEU A 75 -6.68 -5.05 -22.61
C LEU A 75 -7.00 -4.73 -24.08
N ASP A 76 -7.93 -5.45 -24.68
CA ASP A 76 -8.38 -5.20 -26.06
C ASP A 76 -9.05 -3.83 -26.19
N ARG A 77 -9.70 -3.36 -25.14
CA ARG A 77 -10.40 -2.07 -25.13
C ARG A 77 -9.45 -0.93 -24.73
N MET A 78 -8.75 -1.09 -23.59
CA MET A 78 -7.93 -0.02 -23.03
C MET A 78 -7.15 -0.55 -21.82
N PRO A 79 -5.83 -0.67 -21.90
CA PRO A 79 -5.05 -1.14 -20.74
C PRO A 79 -4.97 -0.12 -19.61
N HIS A 80 -4.88 1.18 -19.95
CA HIS A 80 -4.73 2.22 -18.94
C HIS A 80 -5.06 3.60 -19.52
N VAL A 81 -5.63 4.45 -18.68
CA VAL A 81 -5.75 5.89 -18.90
C VAL A 81 -5.59 6.59 -17.55
N MET A 82 -4.94 7.76 -17.54
CA MET A 82 -4.71 8.50 -16.30
C MET A 82 -6.04 8.96 -15.68
N PHE A 83 -6.09 9.02 -14.35
CA PHE A 83 -7.26 9.47 -13.60
C PHE A 83 -7.29 10.99 -13.35
N GLY A 84 -6.35 11.71 -13.91
CA GLY A 84 -6.29 13.17 -13.81
C GLY A 84 -7.16 13.84 -14.86
N GLY A 85 -8.43 14.04 -14.57
CA GLY A 85 -9.40 14.65 -15.48
C GLY A 85 -10.06 13.66 -16.44
N LEU A 86 -9.69 12.39 -16.39
CA LEU A 86 -10.30 11.31 -17.19
C LEU A 86 -10.86 10.25 -16.24
N ALA A 87 -11.79 9.46 -16.74
CA ALA A 87 -12.36 8.33 -15.98
C ALA A 87 -12.59 7.15 -16.91
N HIS A 88 -12.63 5.96 -16.35
CA HIS A 88 -12.91 4.74 -17.12
C HIS A 88 -13.84 3.80 -16.35
N GLU A 89 -14.62 3.05 -17.08
CA GLU A 89 -15.69 2.25 -16.55
C GLU A 89 -15.26 1.25 -15.46
N PRO A 90 -14.19 0.45 -15.64
CA PRO A 90 -13.82 -0.52 -14.59
C PRO A 90 -13.53 0.13 -13.24
N ALA A 91 -12.86 1.29 -13.20
CA ALA A 91 -12.56 1.95 -11.94
C ALA A 91 -13.83 2.46 -11.24
N LEU A 92 -14.76 3.06 -12.01
CA LEU A 92 -16.00 3.58 -11.42
C LEU A 92 -16.90 2.45 -10.95
N ASN A 93 -16.99 1.36 -11.73
CA ASN A 93 -17.76 0.18 -11.34
C ASN A 93 -17.20 -0.46 -10.07
N LEU A 94 -15.87 -0.60 -9.98
CA LEU A 94 -15.25 -1.16 -8.79
C LEU A 94 -15.52 -0.26 -7.58
N ALA A 95 -15.41 1.06 -7.72
CA ALA A 95 -15.67 2.00 -6.62
C ALA A 95 -17.12 1.84 -6.12
N SER A 96 -18.07 1.78 -7.02
CA SER A 96 -19.49 1.60 -6.69
C SER A 96 -19.71 0.27 -5.96
N ARG A 97 -19.11 -0.82 -6.45
CA ARG A 97 -19.25 -2.15 -5.83
C ARG A 97 -18.56 -2.23 -4.47
N LEU A 98 -17.38 -1.62 -4.32
CA LEU A 98 -16.69 -1.59 -3.02
C LEU A 98 -17.51 -0.82 -1.99
N SER A 99 -18.07 0.33 -2.38
CA SER A 99 -18.95 1.09 -1.51
C SER A 99 -20.17 0.28 -1.07
N ALA A 100 -20.80 -0.43 -2.00
CA ALA A 100 -21.95 -1.29 -1.69
C ALA A 100 -21.57 -2.44 -0.75
N LEU A 101 -20.43 -3.09 -0.99
CA LEU A 101 -19.95 -4.19 -0.15
C LEU A 101 -19.59 -3.75 1.26
N LEU A 102 -18.93 -2.58 1.39
CA LEU A 102 -18.54 -2.03 2.69
C LEU A 102 -19.74 -1.52 3.48
N GLY A 103 -20.82 -1.16 2.78
CA GLY A 103 -22.04 -0.70 3.39
C GLY A 103 -22.03 0.79 3.72
N PRO A 104 -23.13 1.29 4.32
CA PRO A 104 -23.30 2.73 4.51
C PRO A 104 -22.16 3.38 5.28
N GLY A 105 -21.75 4.55 4.84
CA GLY A 105 -20.76 5.37 5.51
C GLY A 105 -19.33 5.22 5.00
N LEU A 106 -19.01 4.16 4.23
CA LEU A 106 -17.69 3.96 3.61
C LEU A 106 -17.87 4.00 2.09
N GLU A 107 -17.71 5.18 1.51
CA GLU A 107 -18.23 5.42 0.15
C GLU A 107 -17.29 6.17 -0.78
N ARG A 108 -16.11 6.61 -0.32
CA ARG A 108 -15.19 7.38 -1.14
C ARG A 108 -13.90 6.60 -1.35
N VAL A 109 -13.75 6.03 -2.54
CA VAL A 109 -12.69 5.10 -2.88
C VAL A 109 -11.52 5.85 -3.54
N PHE A 110 -10.33 5.68 -2.98
CA PHE A 110 -9.08 6.20 -3.54
C PHE A 110 -8.18 5.01 -3.87
N TYR A 111 -7.79 4.86 -5.15
CA TYR A 111 -6.98 3.73 -5.59
C TYR A 111 -5.49 3.99 -5.46
N THR A 112 -4.74 2.93 -5.15
CA THR A 112 -3.29 2.92 -5.12
C THR A 112 -2.78 1.58 -5.67
N ASP A 113 -1.46 1.44 -5.78
CA ASP A 113 -0.83 0.28 -6.40
C ASP A 113 -0.35 -0.78 -5.42
N SER A 114 -0.36 -0.51 -4.13
CA SER A 114 0.03 -1.49 -3.11
C SER A 114 -0.66 -1.22 -1.78
N GLY A 115 -0.71 -2.25 -0.94
CA GLY A 115 -1.25 -2.12 0.41
C GLY A 115 -0.51 -1.09 1.25
N SER A 116 0.84 -1.10 1.20
CA SER A 116 1.65 -0.11 1.91
C SER A 116 1.27 1.33 1.52
N VAL A 117 1.10 1.57 0.21
CA VAL A 117 0.70 2.90 -0.26
C VAL A 117 -0.74 3.23 0.15
N ALA A 118 -1.64 2.25 0.19
CA ALA A 118 -3.01 2.49 0.68
C ALA A 118 -3.00 2.97 2.14
N VAL A 119 -2.17 2.35 2.99
CA VAL A 119 -2.03 2.78 4.38
C VAL A 119 -1.39 4.17 4.47
N GLU A 120 -0.33 4.43 3.69
CA GLU A 120 0.26 5.78 3.61
C GLU A 120 -0.79 6.83 3.25
N VAL A 121 -1.66 6.51 2.28
CA VAL A 121 -2.74 7.41 1.87
C VAL A 121 -3.75 7.59 3.01
N ALA A 122 -4.13 6.51 3.71
CA ALA A 122 -5.03 6.61 4.86
C ALA A 122 -4.46 7.52 5.96
N MET A 123 -3.16 7.37 6.24
CA MET A 123 -2.47 8.22 7.23
C MET A 123 -2.46 9.68 6.76
N LYS A 124 -2.16 9.93 5.50
CA LYS A 124 -2.15 11.29 4.93
C LYS A 124 -3.57 11.88 4.96
N MET A 125 -4.59 11.10 4.62
CA MET A 125 -5.99 11.55 4.72
C MET A 125 -6.31 11.98 6.14
N ALA A 126 -5.92 11.17 7.13
CA ALA A 126 -6.22 11.47 8.54
C ALA A 126 -5.53 12.77 9.00
N VAL A 127 -4.24 12.93 8.69
CA VAL A 127 -3.52 14.15 9.07
C VAL A 127 -4.13 15.38 8.37
N GLN A 128 -4.37 15.29 7.05
CA GLN A 128 -4.91 16.41 6.31
C GLN A 128 -6.35 16.74 6.71
N PHE A 129 -7.15 15.74 7.06
CA PHE A 129 -8.49 15.97 7.61
C PHE A 129 -8.42 16.93 8.80
N TRP A 130 -7.51 16.67 9.76
CA TRP A 130 -7.36 17.53 10.94
C TRP A 130 -6.80 18.90 10.59
N LEU A 131 -5.83 18.96 9.66
CA LEU A 131 -5.31 20.25 9.18
C LEU A 131 -6.43 21.10 8.57
N ASN A 132 -7.31 20.49 7.80
CA ASN A 132 -8.44 21.18 7.19
C ASN A 132 -9.48 21.64 8.23
N GLN A 133 -9.54 20.95 9.39
CA GLN A 133 -10.37 21.38 10.53
C GLN A 133 -9.67 22.43 11.41
N GLY A 134 -8.46 22.86 11.04
CA GLY A 134 -7.69 23.83 11.84
C GLY A 134 -6.85 23.23 12.95
N GLU A 135 -6.84 21.90 13.09
CA GLU A 135 -6.13 21.19 14.16
C GLU A 135 -4.73 20.73 13.68
N ARG A 136 -3.79 21.65 13.66
CA ARG A 136 -2.45 21.42 13.08
C ARG A 136 -1.56 20.48 13.89
N GLY A 137 -1.89 20.22 15.14
CA GLY A 137 -1.07 19.39 16.04
C GLY A 137 -1.29 17.89 15.89
N ARG A 138 -2.35 17.45 15.21
CA ARG A 138 -2.71 16.03 15.11
C ARG A 138 -1.94 15.36 13.97
N THR A 139 -0.74 14.88 14.28
CA THR A 139 0.15 14.26 13.29
C THR A 139 0.66 12.87 13.71
N ARG A 140 0.36 12.43 14.93
CA ARG A 140 0.79 11.13 15.42
C ARG A 140 -0.32 10.09 15.24
N PHE A 141 0.09 8.83 15.20
CA PHE A 141 -0.82 7.69 15.11
C PHE A 141 -0.60 6.77 16.31
N VAL A 142 -1.68 6.13 16.74
CA VAL A 142 -1.62 4.99 17.64
C VAL A 142 -1.74 3.73 16.77
N ALA A 143 -0.82 2.80 16.96
CA ALA A 143 -0.83 1.47 16.37
C ALA A 143 -0.55 0.45 17.47
N PHE A 144 -0.51 -0.83 17.12
CA PHE A 144 -0.54 -1.87 18.15
C PHE A 144 0.56 -2.90 17.95
N ARG A 145 1.12 -3.39 19.08
CA ARG A 145 2.12 -4.46 19.10
C ARG A 145 1.61 -5.65 18.28
N GLY A 146 2.50 -6.27 17.53
CA GLY A 146 2.19 -7.35 16.62
C GLY A 146 1.57 -6.89 15.29
N GLY A 147 1.40 -5.57 15.10
CA GLY A 147 0.81 -5.02 13.89
C GLY A 147 1.80 -4.88 12.75
N TYR A 148 1.31 -5.10 11.52
CA TYR A 148 2.08 -4.91 10.29
C TYR A 148 1.20 -4.19 9.26
N HIS A 149 1.72 -3.10 8.71
CA HIS A 149 0.95 -2.23 7.81
C HIS A 149 1.68 -1.92 6.50
N GLY A 150 2.85 -2.50 6.30
CA GLY A 150 3.61 -2.33 5.06
C GLY A 150 5.07 -1.97 5.29
N ASP A 151 5.79 -1.81 4.18
CA ASP A 151 7.25 -1.65 4.17
C ASP A 151 7.71 -0.28 3.64
N THR A 152 6.81 0.68 3.45
CA THR A 152 7.21 2.08 3.22
C THR A 152 7.54 2.74 4.54
N PHE A 153 8.32 3.83 4.54
CA PHE A 153 8.80 4.45 5.78
C PHE A 153 7.64 4.87 6.71
N GLY A 154 6.57 5.41 6.15
CA GLY A 154 5.41 5.78 6.98
C GLY A 154 4.72 4.57 7.59
N THR A 155 4.55 3.50 6.81
CA THR A 155 3.90 2.28 7.33
C THR A 155 4.79 1.53 8.30
N MET A 156 6.11 1.47 8.05
CA MET A 156 7.06 0.87 9.00
C MET A 156 6.97 1.55 10.36
N ALA A 157 6.73 2.86 10.38
CA ALA A 157 6.64 3.65 11.61
C ALA A 157 5.42 3.29 12.48
N VAL A 158 4.41 2.63 11.91
CA VAL A 158 3.21 2.18 12.63
C VAL A 158 3.14 0.65 12.76
N CYS A 159 4.19 -0.06 12.35
CA CYS A 159 4.35 -1.49 12.62
C CYS A 159 4.97 -1.72 14.00
N ASP A 160 4.98 -2.96 14.45
CA ASP A 160 5.66 -3.31 15.71
C ASP A 160 7.15 -2.98 15.60
N PRO A 161 7.68 -2.09 16.44
CA PRO A 161 9.08 -1.66 16.33
C PRO A 161 10.10 -2.72 16.76
N ASP A 162 9.65 -3.74 17.48
CA ASP A 162 10.54 -4.78 18.01
C ASP A 162 10.58 -6.01 17.10
N GLU A 163 9.75 -6.05 16.06
CA GLU A 163 9.72 -7.17 15.14
C GLU A 163 10.46 -6.90 13.84
N GLY A 164 11.25 -7.88 13.43
CA GLY A 164 11.84 -7.96 12.12
C GLY A 164 12.83 -6.87 11.78
N MET A 165 12.78 -6.46 10.54
CA MET A 165 13.77 -5.57 9.92
C MET A 165 13.58 -4.10 10.28
N HIS A 166 12.45 -3.73 10.87
CA HIS A 166 12.13 -2.33 11.14
C HIS A 166 13.07 -1.70 12.17
N ALA A 167 13.60 -2.53 13.08
CA ALA A 167 14.57 -2.07 14.08
C ALA A 167 15.83 -1.45 13.47
N MET A 168 16.22 -1.89 12.28
CA MET A 168 17.37 -1.33 11.54
C MET A 168 17.18 0.13 11.14
N PHE A 169 15.92 0.56 11.01
CA PHE A 169 15.59 1.92 10.58
C PHE A 169 15.20 2.83 11.74
N ARG A 170 15.45 2.38 12.97
CA ARG A 170 15.16 3.15 14.18
C ARG A 170 15.93 4.47 14.14
N GLY A 171 15.24 5.58 14.37
CA GLY A 171 15.80 6.92 14.28
C GLY A 171 15.68 7.58 12.91
N LEU A 172 15.26 6.81 11.87
CA LEU A 172 14.97 7.36 10.54
C LEU A 172 13.47 7.48 10.31
N LEU A 173 12.67 6.67 11.02
CA LEU A 173 11.22 6.64 10.83
C LEU A 173 10.54 7.76 11.63
N PRO A 174 9.40 8.27 11.17
CA PRO A 174 8.57 9.13 12.00
C PRO A 174 8.19 8.45 13.31
N GLU A 175 8.04 9.21 14.37
CA GLU A 175 7.65 8.67 15.67
C GLU A 175 6.13 8.58 15.79
N HIS A 176 5.65 7.39 16.13
CA HIS A 176 4.25 7.11 16.44
C HIS A 176 4.17 6.30 17.73
N ASP A 177 2.96 6.10 18.22
CA ASP A 177 2.72 5.48 19.53
C ASP A 177 2.26 4.04 19.32
N VAL A 178 3.15 3.06 19.53
CA VAL A 178 2.84 1.63 19.38
C VAL A 178 2.57 1.06 20.77
N LEU A 179 1.33 0.65 21.02
CA LEU A 179 0.83 0.25 22.33
C LEU A 179 0.32 -1.19 22.29
N ALA A 180 0.03 -1.75 23.46
CA ALA A 180 -0.61 -3.07 23.52
C ALA A 180 -2.04 -2.99 22.98
N LEU A 181 -2.41 -3.98 22.17
CA LEU A 181 -3.80 -4.11 21.70
C LEU A 181 -4.71 -4.36 22.92
N PRO A 182 -5.87 -3.68 23.05
CA PRO A 182 -6.69 -3.78 24.27
C PRO A 182 -7.47 -5.10 24.34
N ARG A 183 -6.73 -6.21 24.52
CA ARG A 183 -7.28 -7.56 24.64
C ARG A 183 -7.82 -7.82 26.06
N ASP A 184 -7.31 -7.08 27.06
CA ASP A 184 -7.69 -7.21 28.46
C ASP A 184 -7.89 -5.83 29.09
N GLU A 185 -8.37 -5.80 30.32
CA GLU A 185 -8.70 -4.57 31.01
C GLU A 185 -7.45 -3.71 31.31
N ALA A 186 -6.30 -4.33 31.56
CA ALA A 186 -5.07 -3.58 31.83
C ALA A 186 -4.61 -2.82 30.57
N ALA A 187 -4.60 -3.50 29.42
CA ALA A 187 -4.23 -2.88 28.14
C ALA A 187 -5.25 -1.80 27.74
N LEU A 188 -6.54 -2.04 27.99
CA LEU A 188 -7.59 -1.07 27.73
C LEU A 188 -7.39 0.19 28.59
N ALA A 189 -7.13 0.02 29.88
CA ALA A 189 -6.88 1.14 30.79
C ALA A 189 -5.63 1.94 30.38
N ALA A 190 -4.56 1.24 29.97
CA ALA A 190 -3.34 1.89 29.51
C ALA A 190 -3.58 2.72 28.25
N LEU A 191 -4.31 2.15 27.27
CA LEU A 191 -4.68 2.88 26.04
C LEU A 191 -5.54 4.10 26.37
N GLN A 192 -6.54 3.94 27.22
CA GLN A 192 -7.40 5.05 27.63
C GLN A 192 -6.59 6.15 28.29
N ALA A 193 -5.72 5.83 29.23
CA ALA A 193 -4.86 6.82 29.89
C ALA A 193 -3.95 7.55 28.90
N HIS A 194 -3.42 6.82 27.89
CA HIS A 194 -2.60 7.42 26.83
C HIS A 194 -3.42 8.42 26.00
N LEU A 195 -4.65 8.04 25.63
CA LEU A 195 -5.52 8.91 24.84
C LEU A 195 -5.95 10.14 25.63
N GLU A 196 -6.25 9.99 26.94
CA GLU A 196 -6.57 11.13 27.81
C GLU A 196 -5.47 12.19 27.81
N ARG A 197 -4.22 11.76 27.79
CA ARG A 197 -3.07 12.68 27.82
C ARG A 197 -2.70 13.24 26.45
N HIS A 198 -2.97 12.48 25.36
CA HIS A 198 -2.33 12.79 24.07
C HIS A 198 -3.30 12.92 22.88
N ALA A 199 -4.62 12.79 23.08
CA ALA A 199 -5.58 12.80 21.97
C ALA A 199 -5.43 14.02 21.03
N GLY A 200 -5.08 15.18 21.58
CA GLY A 200 -4.88 16.39 20.79
C GLY A 200 -3.71 16.33 19.80
N ARG A 201 -2.85 15.33 19.91
CA ARG A 201 -1.74 15.12 18.97
C ARG A 201 -1.97 13.92 18.04
N ILE A 202 -3.05 13.17 18.25
CA ILE A 202 -3.30 11.90 17.53
C ILE A 202 -4.26 12.16 16.38
N ALA A 203 -3.83 11.84 15.16
CA ALA A 203 -4.63 11.90 13.96
C ALA A 203 -5.57 10.70 13.83
N GLY A 204 -5.07 9.50 14.19
CA GLY A 204 -5.86 8.28 14.08
C GLY A 204 -5.25 7.10 14.82
N MET A 205 -6.06 6.05 14.97
CA MET A 205 -5.64 4.74 15.44
C MET A 205 -5.74 3.74 14.28
N LEU A 206 -4.70 2.90 14.14
CA LEU A 206 -4.56 1.93 13.05
C LEU A 206 -4.56 0.51 13.60
N VAL A 207 -5.39 -0.37 13.05
CA VAL A 207 -5.46 -1.76 13.53
C VAL A 207 -5.82 -2.73 12.38
N GLU A 208 -5.27 -3.95 12.44
CA GLU A 208 -5.71 -5.08 11.62
C GLU A 208 -6.90 -5.74 12.32
N PRO A 209 -8.11 -5.71 11.72
CA PRO A 209 -9.28 -6.30 12.40
C PRO A 209 -9.18 -7.82 12.53
N LEU A 210 -9.38 -8.34 13.74
CA LEU A 210 -9.48 -9.73 14.14
C LEU A 210 -8.19 -10.54 14.01
N VAL A 211 -7.31 -10.26 13.04
CA VAL A 211 -6.09 -11.05 12.84
C VAL A 211 -4.94 -10.12 12.49
N GLN A 212 -3.89 -10.12 13.31
CA GLN A 212 -2.62 -9.52 12.96
C GLN A 212 -1.85 -10.56 12.15
N GLY A 213 -1.91 -10.45 10.82
CA GLY A 213 -1.47 -11.51 9.91
C GLY A 213 0.04 -11.73 9.93
N ALA A 214 0.81 -10.76 9.46
CA ALA A 214 2.26 -10.84 9.36
C ALA A 214 2.93 -10.87 10.74
N GLY A 215 2.27 -10.38 11.78
CA GLY A 215 2.75 -10.46 13.17
C GLY A 215 2.61 -11.82 13.82
N GLY A 216 2.29 -12.86 13.04
CA GLY A 216 2.24 -14.23 13.54
C GLY A 216 0.85 -14.85 13.63
N MET A 217 -0.09 -14.35 12.85
CA MET A 217 -1.50 -14.81 12.84
C MET A 217 -2.13 -14.69 14.22
N LEU A 218 -1.92 -13.55 14.88
CA LEU A 218 -2.43 -13.30 16.23
C LEU A 218 -3.90 -12.88 16.16
N LEU A 219 -4.77 -13.77 16.56
CA LEU A 219 -6.21 -13.50 16.58
C LEU A 219 -6.61 -12.68 17.79
N HIS A 220 -7.65 -11.87 17.65
CA HIS A 220 -8.25 -11.15 18.77
C HIS A 220 -9.77 -11.10 18.63
N ASP A 221 -10.42 -10.91 19.76
CA ASP A 221 -11.88 -10.89 19.86
C ASP A 221 -12.45 -9.64 19.13
N PRO A 222 -13.61 -9.77 18.47
CA PRO A 222 -14.29 -8.61 17.91
C PRO A 222 -14.55 -7.48 18.91
N GLN A 223 -14.66 -7.81 20.21
CA GLN A 223 -14.83 -6.81 21.26
C GLN A 223 -13.70 -5.78 21.30
N VAL A 224 -12.49 -6.18 20.88
CA VAL A 224 -11.35 -5.26 20.78
C VAL A 224 -11.70 -4.11 19.82
N LEU A 225 -12.28 -4.43 18.65
CA LEU A 225 -12.66 -3.40 17.67
C LEU A 225 -13.75 -2.48 18.21
N ALA A 226 -14.71 -3.03 18.95
CA ALA A 226 -15.76 -2.24 19.59
C ALA A 226 -15.19 -1.27 20.61
N ARG A 227 -14.22 -1.72 21.42
CA ARG A 227 -13.50 -0.87 22.37
C ARG A 227 -12.74 0.26 21.67
N LEU A 228 -12.06 -0.06 20.56
CA LEU A 228 -11.33 0.95 19.79
C LEU A 228 -12.28 1.97 19.17
N ARG A 229 -13.43 1.56 18.65
CA ARG A 229 -14.42 2.49 18.11
C ARG A 229 -14.96 3.43 19.20
N GLU A 230 -15.29 2.87 20.36
CA GLU A 230 -15.76 3.66 21.50
C GLU A 230 -14.71 4.70 21.94
N LEU A 231 -13.45 4.29 22.05
CA LEU A 231 -12.37 5.21 22.43
C LEU A 231 -12.13 6.27 21.35
N ALA A 232 -12.16 5.87 20.08
CA ALA A 232 -11.99 6.81 18.96
C ALA A 232 -13.09 7.88 18.98
N ASP A 233 -14.33 7.47 19.23
CA ASP A 233 -15.46 8.40 19.34
C ASP A 233 -15.33 9.33 20.55
N ARG A 234 -14.97 8.75 21.71
CA ARG A 234 -14.82 9.50 22.95
C ARG A 234 -13.76 10.60 22.87
N TYR A 235 -12.64 10.30 22.23
CA TYR A 235 -11.49 11.22 22.14
C TYR A 235 -11.41 11.98 20.81
N GLY A 236 -12.40 11.80 19.95
CA GLY A 236 -12.47 12.48 18.67
C GLY A 236 -11.29 12.16 17.76
N ILE A 237 -10.96 10.86 17.60
CA ILE A 237 -9.82 10.36 16.83
C ILE A 237 -10.36 9.55 15.66
N LEU A 238 -9.70 9.60 14.49
CA LEU A 238 -10.11 8.76 13.36
C LEU A 238 -9.67 7.31 13.58
N LEU A 239 -10.53 6.38 13.23
CA LEU A 239 -10.26 4.94 13.33
C LEU A 239 -10.03 4.37 11.93
N ILE A 240 -8.87 3.74 11.74
CA ILE A 240 -8.45 3.19 10.45
C ILE A 240 -8.33 1.67 10.59
N PHE A 241 -9.10 0.93 9.81
CA PHE A 241 -9.01 -0.53 9.78
C PHE A 241 -8.21 -0.98 8.56
N ASP A 242 -7.15 -1.73 8.82
CA ASP A 242 -6.32 -2.34 7.77
C ASP A 242 -6.88 -3.72 7.43
N GLU A 243 -7.74 -3.77 6.41
CA GLU A 243 -8.35 -5.01 5.92
C GLU A 243 -7.58 -5.61 4.74
N ILE A 244 -6.34 -5.20 4.53
CA ILE A 244 -5.51 -5.69 3.42
C ILE A 244 -5.36 -7.21 3.50
N PHE A 245 -5.14 -7.74 4.71
CA PHE A 245 -5.06 -9.18 4.94
C PHE A 245 -6.45 -9.80 5.19
N THR A 246 -7.29 -9.15 5.97
CA THR A 246 -8.50 -9.75 6.53
C THR A 246 -9.73 -9.63 5.64
N GLY A 247 -9.72 -8.74 4.65
CA GLY A 247 -10.87 -8.50 3.81
C GLY A 247 -11.19 -9.62 2.80
N PHE A 248 -12.35 -9.50 2.20
CA PHE A 248 -12.84 -10.36 1.12
C PHE A 248 -13.03 -11.81 1.54
N GLY A 249 -13.61 -12.01 2.72
CA GLY A 249 -14.09 -13.32 3.17
C GLY A 249 -13.12 -14.11 4.03
N ARG A 250 -11.90 -13.65 4.25
CA ARG A 250 -10.85 -14.40 4.93
C ARG A 250 -11.25 -14.83 6.34
N THR A 251 -11.97 -13.98 7.06
CA THR A 251 -12.36 -14.27 8.46
C THR A 251 -13.78 -14.79 8.60
N GLY A 252 -14.47 -15.07 7.46
CA GLY A 252 -15.83 -15.62 7.47
C GLY A 252 -16.91 -14.60 7.12
N THR A 253 -16.64 -13.31 7.23
CA THR A 253 -17.50 -12.23 6.74
C THR A 253 -16.78 -11.52 5.59
N MET A 254 -17.50 -10.74 4.78
CA MET A 254 -16.85 -10.03 3.66
C MET A 254 -15.70 -9.16 4.17
N PHE A 255 -15.92 -8.42 5.26
CA PHE A 255 -14.87 -7.68 5.96
C PHE A 255 -14.88 -8.08 7.44
N ALA A 256 -13.69 -8.15 8.03
CA ALA A 256 -13.55 -8.63 9.40
C ALA A 256 -14.30 -7.74 10.41
N PHE A 257 -14.33 -6.41 10.17
CA PHE A 257 -14.98 -5.47 11.09
C PHE A 257 -16.48 -5.73 11.25
N GLU A 258 -17.11 -6.40 10.28
CA GLU A 258 -18.55 -6.72 10.37
C GLU A 258 -18.86 -7.56 11.60
N GLN A 259 -17.93 -8.42 12.03
CA GLN A 259 -18.13 -9.29 13.20
C GLN A 259 -18.17 -8.50 14.51
N ALA A 260 -17.63 -7.29 14.52
CA ALA A 260 -17.67 -6.41 15.70
C ALA A 260 -18.87 -5.46 15.71
N GLY A 261 -19.61 -5.38 14.61
CA GLY A 261 -20.73 -4.46 14.49
C GLY A 261 -20.35 -2.99 14.51
N VAL A 262 -19.09 -2.66 14.24
CA VAL A 262 -18.59 -1.28 14.23
C VAL A 262 -17.98 -0.95 12.89
N ARG A 263 -17.79 0.34 12.60
CA ARG A 263 -17.25 0.81 11.33
C ARG A 263 -16.07 1.75 11.58
N PRO A 264 -15.04 1.67 10.72
CA PRO A 264 -13.95 2.63 10.78
C PRO A 264 -14.32 3.94 10.07
N ASP A 265 -13.51 4.96 10.24
CA ASP A 265 -13.56 6.18 9.43
C ASP A 265 -12.87 5.98 8.08
N ILE A 266 -11.86 5.12 8.05
CA ILE A 266 -11.11 4.78 6.82
C ILE A 266 -10.80 3.29 6.86
N VAL A 267 -10.88 2.61 5.69
CA VAL A 267 -10.48 1.21 5.56
C VAL A 267 -9.50 1.07 4.39
N THR A 268 -8.47 0.24 4.55
CA THR A 268 -7.53 -0.07 3.47
C THR A 268 -7.72 -1.52 2.99
N LEU A 269 -7.66 -1.69 1.67
CA LEU A 269 -7.93 -2.96 0.98
C LEU A 269 -6.85 -3.22 -0.05
N SER A 270 -6.44 -4.49 -0.20
CA SER A 270 -5.51 -4.92 -1.24
C SER A 270 -5.56 -6.46 -1.33
N LYS A 271 -4.43 -7.10 -1.62
CA LYS A 271 -4.28 -8.57 -1.69
C LYS A 271 -5.43 -9.25 -2.47
N ALA A 272 -6.43 -9.78 -1.76
CA ALA A 272 -7.54 -10.51 -2.38
C ALA A 272 -8.42 -9.64 -3.29
N LEU A 273 -8.28 -8.32 -3.23
CA LEU A 273 -9.05 -7.37 -4.08
C LEU A 273 -8.99 -7.71 -5.56
N THR A 274 -7.83 -8.19 -6.06
CA THR A 274 -7.66 -8.58 -7.47
C THR A 274 -7.54 -10.09 -7.67
N GLY A 275 -7.74 -10.88 -6.61
CA GLY A 275 -7.47 -12.31 -6.67
C GLY A 275 -6.02 -12.64 -6.95
N GLY A 276 -5.09 -11.72 -6.67
CA GLY A 276 -3.66 -11.90 -6.91
C GLY A 276 -3.23 -11.70 -8.36
N THR A 277 -4.09 -11.17 -9.21
CA THR A 277 -3.81 -11.04 -10.65
C THR A 277 -2.98 -9.79 -10.96
N LEU A 278 -3.29 -8.68 -10.31
CA LEU A 278 -2.68 -7.37 -10.59
C LEU A 278 -2.42 -6.61 -9.28
N PRO A 279 -1.36 -5.79 -9.23
CA PRO A 279 -1.17 -4.89 -8.09
C PRO A 279 -2.28 -3.83 -8.06
N LEU A 280 -3.04 -3.81 -6.98
CA LEU A 280 -4.07 -2.79 -6.76
C LEU A 280 -4.40 -2.75 -5.28
N ALA A 281 -4.64 -1.55 -4.79
CA ALA A 281 -5.15 -1.34 -3.45
C ALA A 281 -6.15 -0.19 -3.46
N ALA A 282 -6.90 -0.06 -2.38
CA ALA A 282 -7.87 1.00 -2.22
C ALA A 282 -7.87 1.48 -0.78
N THR A 283 -7.94 2.78 -0.60
CA THR A 283 -8.25 3.44 0.66
C THR A 283 -9.67 3.98 0.53
N VAL A 284 -10.57 3.51 1.40
CA VAL A 284 -11.96 3.93 1.34
C VAL A 284 -12.29 4.75 2.57
N ALA A 285 -12.70 5.97 2.34
CA ALA A 285 -12.99 6.94 3.40
C ALA A 285 -14.50 7.08 3.61
N SER A 286 -14.85 7.41 4.84
CA SER A 286 -16.22 7.75 5.19
C SER A 286 -16.62 9.11 4.58
N ALA A 287 -17.93 9.34 4.50
CA ALA A 287 -18.48 10.65 4.10
C ALA A 287 -17.93 11.77 4.99
N ARG A 288 -17.87 11.56 6.29
CA ARG A 288 -17.30 12.51 7.25
C ARG A 288 -15.87 12.91 6.89
N VAL A 289 -15.01 11.93 6.59
CA VAL A 289 -13.62 12.21 6.22
C VAL A 289 -13.57 12.96 4.89
N PHE A 290 -14.32 12.51 3.89
CA PHE A 290 -14.37 13.16 2.57
C PHE A 290 -14.85 14.61 2.67
N GLU A 291 -15.89 14.87 3.45
CA GLU A 291 -16.44 16.23 3.65
C GLU A 291 -15.41 17.18 4.25
N GLY A 292 -14.47 16.68 5.04
CA GLY A 292 -13.36 17.49 5.56
C GLY A 292 -12.43 18.02 4.47
N PHE A 293 -12.55 17.51 3.23
CA PHE A 293 -11.80 17.97 2.05
C PHE A 293 -12.70 18.76 1.09
N TRP A 294 -13.99 18.87 1.35
CA TRP A 294 -14.93 19.51 0.44
C TRP A 294 -14.83 21.02 0.63
N SER A 295 -14.24 21.71 -0.35
CA SER A 295 -13.93 23.14 -0.22
C SER A 295 -13.79 23.76 -1.62
N ASP A 296 -14.01 25.05 -1.68
CA ASP A 296 -13.73 25.84 -2.89
C ASP A 296 -12.23 26.13 -3.06
N ASP A 297 -11.46 25.83 -2.02
CA ASP A 297 -10.01 26.03 -2.07
C ASP A 297 -9.29 24.82 -2.66
N UNK A 298 -8.77 25.03 -3.64
CA UNK A 298 -8.01 24.05 -4.38
C UNK A 298 -6.83 23.52 -3.58
N UNK A 299 -6.37 24.07 -2.57
CA UNK A 299 -5.29 23.66 -1.73
C UNK A 299 -5.72 22.58 -0.78
N UNK A 300 -6.85 22.35 -0.61
CA UNK A 300 -7.42 21.32 0.15
C UNK A 300 -7.45 19.98 -0.57
N UNK A 301 -6.92 19.88 -1.58
CA UNK A 301 -6.84 18.65 -2.31
C UNK A 301 -5.93 17.63 -1.64
N UNK A 302 -6.24 16.53 -1.74
CA UNK A 302 -5.48 15.43 -1.19
C UNK A 302 -4.23 15.26 -1.97
N UNK A 303 -3.33 15.55 -1.61
CA UNK A 303 -2.04 15.44 -2.21
C UNK A 303 -1.44 14.11 -2.09
N UNK A 304 -2.13 13.39 -2.43
CA UNK A 304 -1.76 12.02 -2.43
C UNK A 304 -0.95 11.65 -3.66
N UNK A 305 -0.20 10.94 -3.61
CA UNK A 305 0.53 10.46 -4.67
C UNK A 305 -0.37 9.65 -5.50
N UNK A 306 -0.54 10.07 -6.33
CA UNK A 306 -1.46 9.51 -7.16
C UNK A 306 -0.99 8.29 -7.75
N UNK A 307 -1.30 7.56 -7.47
CA UNK A 307 -1.06 6.48 -8.18
C UNK A 307 -2.17 6.10 -8.98
N UNK A 308 -2.29 6.34 -9.70
CA UNK A 308 -3.26 5.79 -10.48
C UNK A 308 -2.83 4.50 -10.85
N UNK A 309 -3.14 3.87 -10.28
CA UNK A 309 -2.86 2.61 -10.43
C UNK A 309 -3.24 1.90 -11.62
N UNK A 310 -2.80 2.13 -12.24
CA UNK A 310 -2.82 1.28 -13.28
C UNK A 310 -1.58 0.62 -13.23
N PRO A 311 -1.62 -0.71 -13.67
CA PRO A 311 -0.34 -1.31 -13.91
C PRO A 311 0.35 -0.59 -15.06
N ARG A 312 1.47 -0.03 -14.74
CA ARG A 312 2.34 0.54 -15.78
C ARG A 312 3.05 -0.61 -16.50
N PRO A 313 2.84 -0.81 -17.78
CA PRO A 313 3.81 -1.59 -18.52
C PRO A 313 5.02 -0.70 -18.76
N CYS A 314 6.12 -1.07 -18.16
CA CYS A 314 7.50 -0.63 -18.46
C CYS A 314 7.83 0.84 -18.64
N ALA A 315 8.73 1.24 -17.79
CA ALA A 315 9.87 2.15 -18.03
C ALA A 315 9.64 3.66 -17.97
N ASP A 316 10.44 4.19 -17.08
CA ASP A 316 11.07 5.52 -17.18
C ASP A 316 10.21 6.75 -17.40
N ALA A 317 9.61 7.21 -16.31
CA ALA A 317 9.45 8.65 -16.12
C ALA A 317 9.47 8.94 -14.63
N ARG A 318 10.57 9.43 -14.14
CA ARG A 318 10.60 10.08 -12.83
C ARG A 318 9.80 11.38 -12.97
N PRO A 319 8.69 11.54 -12.25
CA PRO A 319 8.02 12.85 -12.28
C PRO A 319 8.89 13.84 -11.50
N ASP A 320 9.37 14.84 -12.18
CA ASP A 320 9.93 16.02 -11.55
C ASP A 320 8.87 16.66 -10.66
N LEU A 321 9.19 16.79 -9.39
CA LEU A 321 8.33 17.45 -8.41
C LEU A 321 7.98 18.90 -8.83
N HIS A 322 8.79 19.51 -9.71
CA HIS A 322 8.53 20.84 -10.23
C HIS A 322 7.47 20.83 -11.36
N GLY A 323 7.32 19.74 -12.09
CA GLY A 323 6.28 19.59 -13.11
C GLY A 323 4.87 19.48 -12.55
N LEU A 324 4.73 19.00 -11.32
CA LEU A 324 3.42 18.83 -10.68
C LEU A 324 2.73 20.19 -10.42
N ARG A 325 3.51 21.23 -10.06
CA ARG A 325 2.95 22.59 -9.83
C ARG A 325 2.49 23.24 -11.12
N ALA A 326 3.17 22.98 -12.24
CA ALA A 326 2.78 23.51 -13.54
C ALA A 326 1.59 22.76 -14.14
N GLY A 327 1.52 21.44 -13.93
CA GLY A 327 0.41 20.60 -14.38
C GLY A 327 -0.91 20.92 -13.71
N LEU A 328 -0.87 21.22 -12.41
CA LEU A 328 -2.06 21.60 -11.66
C LEU A 328 -2.62 22.96 -12.09
N ARG A 329 -1.75 23.90 -12.46
CA ARG A 329 -2.19 25.20 -12.97
C ARG A 329 -2.73 25.10 -14.41
N GLY A 330 -2.20 24.18 -15.22
CA GLY A 330 -2.69 23.91 -16.57
C GLY A 330 -4.04 23.20 -16.58
N GLY A 331 -4.25 22.26 -15.67
CA GLY A 331 -5.51 21.51 -15.54
C GLY A 331 -6.70 22.40 -15.18
N GLN A 332 -6.48 23.44 -14.38
CA GLN A 332 -7.54 24.37 -14.04
C GLN A 332 -8.02 25.23 -15.22
N ARG A 333 -7.15 25.46 -16.21
CA ARG A 333 -7.53 26.20 -17.42
C ARG A 333 -8.27 25.35 -18.46
N LEU A 334 -8.10 24.02 -18.40
CA LEU A 334 -8.76 23.09 -19.33
C LEU A 334 -10.16 22.66 -18.86
N ALA A 335 -10.55 23.04 -17.64
CA ALA A 335 -11.86 22.69 -17.09
C ALA A 335 -12.99 23.67 -17.46
N ARG A 336 -12.84 24.48 -18.50
CA ARG A 336 -13.98 25.18 -19.07
C ARG A 336 -14.87 24.19 -19.80
N PRO A 337 -16.18 24.18 -19.53
CA PRO A 337 -17.07 23.22 -20.20
C PRO A 337 -17.06 23.44 -21.71
N VAL A 338 -16.70 22.40 -22.42
CA VAL A 338 -16.96 22.33 -23.85
C VAL A 338 -18.48 22.23 -23.98
N ARG A 339 -19.12 23.33 -24.30
CA ARG A 339 -20.54 23.28 -24.66
C ARG A 339 -20.64 22.43 -25.93
N ALA A 340 -21.32 21.34 -25.82
CA ALA A 340 -21.66 20.49 -26.94
C ALA A 340 -22.49 21.37 -27.91
N ARG A 341 -21.92 21.69 -29.07
CA ARG A 341 -22.68 22.23 -30.18
C ARG A 341 -23.41 21.05 -30.81
N THR A 342 -24.68 20.95 -30.54
CA THR A 342 -25.58 20.12 -31.31
C THR A 342 -25.70 20.74 -32.69
N ALA A 343 -25.18 20.08 -33.70
CA ALA A 343 -25.37 20.45 -35.09
C ALA A 343 -26.82 20.13 -35.48
N ALA A 344 -27.65 21.14 -35.53
CA ALA A 344 -28.95 21.04 -36.22
C ALA A 344 -28.72 21.47 -37.68
N ALA A 345 -28.91 20.52 -38.59
CA ALA A 345 -28.92 20.76 -40.00
C ALA A 345 -30.25 21.42 -40.41
N ALA A 346 -30.19 22.55 -41.11
CA ALA A 346 -31.24 22.95 -42.06
C ALA A 346 -30.81 24.16 -42.90
N GLY A 347 -30.77 24.00 -44.16
CA GLY A 347 -31.48 24.73 -45.20
C GLY A 347 -30.93 26.04 -45.70
N ARG A 348 -30.31 25.99 -46.90
CA ARG A 348 -30.43 26.87 -48.08
C ARG A 348 -30.40 28.42 -47.93
N GLY A 349 -29.53 29.04 -48.71
CA GLY A 349 -29.66 30.44 -49.06
C GLY A 349 -28.36 31.02 -49.63
N ALA A 350 -28.36 31.20 -50.94
CA ALA A 350 -27.29 31.78 -51.72
C ALA A 350 -27.14 33.31 -51.51
N GLY A 351 -25.91 33.79 -51.65
CA GLY A 351 -25.69 35.24 -51.70
C GLY A 351 -24.23 35.63 -51.80
N ALA A 352 -23.84 36.12 -52.94
CA ALA A 352 -22.51 36.51 -53.35
C ALA A 352 -21.96 37.76 -52.62
N GLY A 353 -20.65 37.92 -52.64
CA GLY A 353 -20.04 39.21 -52.64
C GLY A 353 -18.75 39.43 -51.85
N ALA A 354 -17.70 39.62 -52.63
CA ALA A 354 -16.60 40.54 -52.45
C ALA A 354 -15.44 40.27 -51.57
N ALA A 355 -14.34 40.12 -52.24
CA ALA A 355 -12.96 40.14 -51.80
C ALA A 355 -12.53 41.43 -51.11
N ARG A 356 -11.57 41.34 -50.18
CA ARG A 356 -10.35 42.20 -50.25
C ARG A 356 -9.45 42.02 -49.00
N ARG A 357 -8.22 41.79 -49.33
CA ARG A 357 -6.91 42.25 -48.84
C ARG A 357 -6.33 41.69 -47.57
N ALA A 358 -5.17 41.11 -47.81
CA ALA A 358 -4.14 40.70 -46.90
C ALA A 358 -3.54 41.88 -46.11
N GLY A 359 -3.22 41.62 -44.86
CA GLY A 359 -2.40 42.49 -44.05
C GLY A 359 -1.41 41.65 -43.25
N ALA A 360 -0.13 41.87 -43.51
CA ALA A 360 0.98 41.15 -42.91
C ALA A 360 1.20 41.56 -41.44
N LEU A 361 1.53 40.58 -40.63
CA LEU A 361 1.97 40.75 -39.23
C LEU A 361 3.48 40.92 -39.15
N PRO A 362 4.01 41.84 -38.34
CA PRO A 362 5.45 41.89 -38.10
C PRO A 362 5.90 41.00 -36.94
N ARG A 363 7.05 40.40 -37.13
CA ARG A 363 7.82 39.67 -36.11
C ARG A 363 8.50 40.66 -35.18
N PRO A 364 8.57 40.38 -33.85
CA PRO A 364 9.50 41.11 -33.02
C PRO A 364 10.83 40.37 -32.90
N ALA A 365 11.89 41.14 -32.92
CA ALA A 365 13.27 40.70 -32.89
C ALA A 365 13.76 40.35 -31.49
N LEU A 366 14.67 39.39 -31.45
CA LEU A 366 15.56 39.12 -30.34
C LEU A 366 16.58 40.25 -30.18
N GLY A 367 16.79 40.69 -28.97
CA GLY A 367 17.87 41.58 -28.64
C GLY A 367 18.23 41.54 -27.17
N ALA A 368 19.29 40.93 -26.93
CA ALA A 368 20.29 40.82 -25.96
C ALA A 368 20.57 42.03 -25.08
N ARG A 369 20.97 41.77 -23.89
CA ARG A 369 22.20 42.14 -23.17
C ARG A 369 21.98 42.34 -21.70
N CYS A 370 22.83 41.60 -21.00
CA CYS A 370 23.20 41.76 -19.60
C CYS A 370 24.04 43.00 -19.40
N ALA A 371 24.05 43.51 -18.19
CA ALA A 371 25.26 43.86 -17.41
C ALA A 371 24.92 44.71 -16.20
N GLY A 372 25.71 44.48 -15.17
CA GLY A 372 25.95 45.45 -14.12
C GLY A 372 25.83 44.96 -12.70
N ALA A 373 26.76 44.40 -12.22
CA ALA A 373 27.70 44.51 -11.14
C ALA A 373 27.30 45.46 -10.00
N GLY A 374 27.38 44.94 -8.79
CA GLY A 374 27.33 45.75 -7.57
C GLY A 374 27.78 44.97 -6.36
N ARG A 375 29.07 45.09 -6.08
CA ARG A 375 29.71 44.55 -4.85
C ARG A 375 29.35 45.40 -3.65
N HIS A 376 29.13 44.80 -2.53
CA HIS A 376 29.52 45.39 -1.26
C HIS A 376 29.90 44.31 -0.24
N ARG A 377 31.18 44.31 0.04
CA ARG A 377 31.83 43.66 1.21
C ARG A 377 31.39 44.36 2.49
N ARG A 378 31.29 43.63 3.55
CA ARG A 378 31.92 44.00 4.83
C ARG A 378 32.07 42.82 5.77
N ASP A 379 33.31 42.61 6.11
CA ASP A 379 33.91 41.83 7.18
C ASP A 379 33.30 42.12 8.55
N ARG A 380 33.26 41.09 9.37
CA ARG A 380 33.74 41.22 10.75
C ARG A 380 34.16 39.88 11.34
N ALA A 381 35.34 39.93 11.89
CA ALA A 381 36.20 38.87 12.35
C ALA A 381 35.91 38.37 13.77
N ARG A 382 36.30 37.12 13.97
CA ARG A 382 37.02 36.53 15.10
C ARG A 382 36.36 36.52 16.48
N ARG A 383 36.27 35.33 17.06
CA ARG A 383 37.08 34.92 18.21
C ARG A 383 37.03 33.42 18.43
N HIS A 384 38.22 32.85 18.50
CA HIS A 384 38.56 31.51 18.92
C HIS A 384 38.27 31.28 20.40
N ARG A 385 37.73 30.09 20.73
CA ARG A 385 38.14 29.42 21.98
C ARG A 385 38.22 27.91 21.71
N ARG A 386 39.45 27.43 21.85
CA ARG A 386 39.80 26.02 21.86
C ARG A 386 39.39 25.42 23.21
N ALA A 387 38.64 24.33 23.18
CA ALA A 387 38.50 23.44 24.33
C ALA A 387 39.32 22.18 24.06
N ARG A 388 40.22 21.88 24.99
CA ARG A 388 41.13 20.73 24.97
C ARG A 388 40.36 19.45 25.25
N ARG A 389 40.60 18.41 24.45
CA ARG A 389 40.21 17.02 24.72
C ARG A 389 41.23 16.36 25.66
N PRO A 390 40.79 15.57 26.62
CA PRO A 390 41.73 14.70 27.35
C PRO A 390 41.99 13.42 26.55
N GLN A 391 43.26 13.00 26.53
CA GLN A 391 43.70 11.76 25.94
C GLN A 391 43.47 10.59 26.92
N ALA A 392 42.93 9.45 26.37
CA ALA A 392 42.83 8.19 27.09
C ALA A 392 44.03 7.29 26.76
N PRO A 393 44.46 6.44 27.68
CA PRO A 393 45.69 5.63 27.50
C PRO A 393 45.39 4.35 26.64
N PRO A 394 46.43 3.75 26.04
CA PRO A 394 46.29 2.57 25.19
C PRO A 394 46.16 1.30 26.02
N GLY A 395 45.11 0.52 25.75
CA GLY A 395 44.90 -0.76 26.41
C GLY A 395 44.27 -1.78 25.48
N ARG A 396 45.09 -2.72 25.10
CA ARG A 396 44.90 -4.14 24.73
C ARG A 396 43.66 -4.53 23.89
N SER A 397 43.95 -4.91 22.66
CA SER A 397 43.10 -5.67 21.76
C SER A 397 42.69 -7.01 22.37
N ARG A 398 41.39 -7.22 22.55
CA ARG A 398 40.82 -8.58 22.65
C ARG A 398 39.70 -8.67 21.63
N GLY A 399 39.83 -9.67 20.76
CA GLY A 399 38.88 -9.94 19.70
C GLY A 399 37.50 -10.24 20.25
N VAL A 400 36.53 -9.53 19.74
CA VAL A 400 35.11 -9.81 20.02
C VAL A 400 34.61 -10.68 18.87
N GLY A 401 34.58 -12.00 19.12
CA GLY A 401 33.83 -12.92 18.29
C GLY A 401 32.37 -12.73 18.62
N ALA A 402 31.63 -12.14 17.69
CA ALA A 402 30.19 -12.03 17.83
C ALA A 402 29.56 -13.41 17.61
N ALA A 403 29.16 -14.04 18.69
CA ALA A 403 28.34 -15.25 18.65
C ALA A 403 26.88 -14.82 18.39
N PHE A 404 26.42 -15.04 17.18
CA PHE A 404 25.00 -14.98 16.89
C PHE A 404 24.34 -16.14 17.64
N ARG A 405 23.62 -15.84 18.69
CA ARG A 405 22.73 -16.80 19.31
C ARG A 405 21.47 -16.92 18.46
N GLN A 406 21.30 -18.07 17.84
CA GLN A 406 20.03 -18.47 17.29
C GLN A 406 19.05 -18.66 18.45
N HIS A 407 18.08 -17.78 18.57
CA HIS A 407 16.95 -18.03 19.46
C HIS A 407 16.09 -19.11 18.82
N ARG A 408 16.14 -20.29 19.39
CA ARG A 408 15.16 -21.34 19.08
C ARG A 408 13.80 -20.88 19.61
N VAL A 409 12.84 -20.77 18.73
CA VAL A 409 11.44 -20.65 19.10
C VAL A 409 11.03 -21.97 19.80
N PRO A 410 10.41 -21.92 20.97
CA PRO A 410 9.99 -23.16 21.63
C PRO A 410 8.97 -23.93 20.78
N ASP A 411 9.22 -25.20 20.64
CA ASP A 411 8.36 -26.16 19.93
C ASP A 411 7.10 -26.43 20.76
N ALA A 412 6.18 -25.51 20.80
CA ALA A 412 4.91 -25.70 21.50
C ALA A 412 3.75 -25.48 20.52
N GLY A 413 3.33 -26.54 19.90
CA GLY A 413 2.08 -26.48 19.11
C GLY A 413 1.91 -27.44 17.96
N LEU A 414 2.90 -28.30 17.65
CA LEU A 414 2.76 -29.18 16.49
C LEU A 414 2.40 -30.63 16.82
N HIS A 415 1.95 -30.93 18.08
CA HIS A 415 1.66 -32.31 18.48
C HIS A 415 0.20 -32.75 18.36
N HIS A 416 -0.70 -31.95 17.80
CA HIS A 416 -2.13 -32.35 17.80
C HIS A 416 -2.75 -32.67 16.44
N CYS A 417 -1.94 -32.84 15.40
CA CYS A 417 -2.47 -33.26 14.08
C CYS A 417 -1.97 -34.64 13.60
N ARG A 418 -1.50 -35.50 14.52
CA ARG A 418 -1.23 -36.89 14.19
C ARG A 418 -2.27 -37.80 14.83
N GLY A 419 -3.48 -37.76 14.35
CA GLY A 419 -4.49 -38.69 14.77
C GLY A 419 -5.63 -38.76 13.79
N ARG A 420 -5.72 -39.93 13.18
CA ARG A 420 -6.80 -40.41 12.30
C ARG A 420 -6.64 -40.15 10.78
N ILE A 421 -5.76 -40.93 10.16
CA ILE A 421 -6.07 -41.58 8.90
C ILE A 421 -5.52 -43.01 9.00
N ALA A 422 -6.24 -43.88 9.61
CA ALA A 422 -6.03 -45.34 9.53
C ALA A 422 -7.39 -46.00 9.29
N GLY A 423 -7.57 -46.56 8.13
CA GLY A 423 -8.70 -47.46 7.90
C GLY A 423 -9.48 -47.20 6.64
N ALA A 424 -8.98 -47.72 5.52
CA ALA A 424 -9.77 -48.40 4.50
C ALA A 424 -8.80 -49.00 3.51
N ALA A 425 -8.36 -50.20 3.77
CA ALA A 425 -7.70 -51.05 2.80
C ALA A 425 -8.75 -51.96 2.20
N GLY A 426 -8.85 -51.93 0.91
CA GLY A 426 -9.70 -52.88 0.16
C GLY A 426 -9.66 -52.67 -1.33
N GLY A 427 -8.87 -53.49 -2.00
CA GLY A 427 -9.16 -53.93 -3.36
C GLY A 427 -8.57 -53.21 -4.55
N GLY A 428 -7.46 -53.66 -5.04
CA GLY A 428 -7.33 -54.08 -6.43
C GLY A 428 -6.97 -53.07 -7.52
N ALA A 429 -5.82 -53.35 -8.10
CA ALA A 429 -5.45 -53.19 -9.52
C ALA A 429 -4.50 -52.02 -9.86
N ALA A 430 -3.44 -52.46 -10.53
CA ALA A 430 -2.27 -51.76 -11.03
C ALA A 430 -2.52 -50.48 -11.83
N GLY A 431 -1.72 -49.46 -11.58
CA GLY A 431 -1.72 -48.28 -12.42
C GLY A 431 -0.68 -47.27 -11.97
N ARG A 432 0.36 -47.21 -12.74
CA ARG A 432 1.44 -46.23 -12.87
C ARG A 432 1.57 -45.17 -11.79
N GLY A 433 2.74 -45.19 -11.14
CA GLY A 433 3.09 -44.30 -10.03
C GLY A 433 3.05 -42.82 -10.37
N ARG A 434 2.17 -42.14 -9.69
CA ARG A 434 2.29 -40.69 -9.54
C ARG A 434 2.77 -40.42 -8.13
N THR A 435 3.91 -39.78 -8.06
CA THR A 435 4.47 -39.30 -6.78
C THR A 435 3.50 -38.26 -6.19
N PRO A 436 3.19 -38.32 -4.92
CA PRO A 436 2.35 -37.29 -4.31
C PRO A 436 3.03 -35.92 -4.31
N PRO A 437 2.28 -34.83 -4.42
CA PRO A 437 2.85 -33.49 -4.42
C PRO A 437 3.48 -33.15 -3.07
N LEU A 438 4.61 -32.44 -3.13
CA LEU A 438 5.32 -31.94 -1.96
C LEU A 438 4.71 -30.63 -1.50
N ALA A 439 4.46 -30.52 -0.22
CA ALA A 439 4.02 -29.26 0.37
C ALA A 439 5.21 -28.32 0.60
N VAL A 440 5.08 -27.08 0.19
CA VAL A 440 6.10 -26.05 0.46
C VAL A 440 5.77 -25.39 1.79
N ASN A 441 6.65 -25.58 2.76
CA ASN A 441 6.58 -24.85 4.01
C ASN A 441 7.28 -23.51 3.85
N CYS A 442 6.57 -22.43 4.10
CA CYS A 442 7.20 -21.12 4.20
C CYS A 442 7.77 -20.94 5.60
N GLN A 443 9.07 -20.71 5.66
CA GLN A 443 9.72 -20.18 6.86
C GLN A 443 9.69 -18.66 6.80
#